data_dc09904bdad9573316a394b7b2a9d7a3
#
_entry.id   dc09904bdad9573316a394b7b2a9d7a3
#
_cell.length_a   1.000
_cell.length_b   1.000
_cell.length_c   1.000
_cell.angle_alpha   90.00
_cell.angle_beta   90.00
_cell.angle_gamma   90.00
#
_symmetry.space_group_name_H-M   'P 1'
#
loop_
_entity.id
_entity.type
_entity.pdbx_description
1 polymer ?
#
loop_
_entity_poly.entity_id
_entity_poly.type
_entity_poly.pdbx_seq_one_letter_code
_entity_poly.pdbx_strand_id
1 'polypeptide(L)'
;MPSYDPYTHAHALGVDIIWGTPGHGMLGRYDHASRTITLREGMRARQERSVLAHELVHAVRGDEHDAWDASYSARRERSCDLLAAENLIDPEDLRRAAAFYPDNLPALAYELDVTEELLVIYLDAHPLTVAQA
;
A
#
# COMPACT_ATOMS: atom_id res chain seq x y z
N MET A 1 4.98 -15.15 13.10
CA MET A 1 5.40 -13.77 12.82
C MET A 1 4.19 -12.88 12.63
N PRO A 2 4.10 -11.80 13.37
CA PRO A 2 3.04 -10.84 13.08
C PRO A 2 3.27 -10.23 11.71
N SER A 3 2.22 -10.13 10.93
CA SER A 3 2.29 -9.46 9.65
C SER A 3 2.36 -7.94 9.88
N TYR A 4 2.84 -7.24 8.87
CA TYR A 4 2.88 -5.78 8.89
C TYR A 4 1.47 -5.20 9.07
N ASP A 5 1.32 -4.29 10.01
CA ASP A 5 0.06 -3.61 10.27
C ASP A 5 0.28 -2.10 10.07
N PRO A 6 -0.33 -1.50 9.04
CA PRO A 6 -0.12 -0.08 8.78
C PRO A 6 -0.70 0.82 9.88
N TYR A 7 -1.74 0.39 10.60
CA TYR A 7 -2.28 1.19 11.71
C TYR A 7 -1.29 1.27 12.86
N THR A 8 -0.67 0.15 13.20
CA THR A 8 0.40 0.12 14.20
C THR A 8 1.60 0.97 13.77
N HIS A 9 1.96 0.88 12.49
CA HIS A 9 3.06 1.66 11.94
C HIS A 9 2.78 3.17 12.03
N ALA A 10 1.55 3.59 11.69
CA ALA A 10 1.16 4.99 11.81
C ALA A 10 1.30 5.48 13.25
N HIS A 11 0.83 4.69 14.21
CA HIS A 11 0.93 5.02 15.62
C HIS A 11 2.40 5.18 16.05
N ALA A 12 3.24 4.25 15.63
CA ALA A 12 4.67 4.29 15.96
C ALA A 12 5.37 5.52 15.37
N LEU A 13 4.90 5.99 14.20
CA LEU A 13 5.46 7.19 13.56
C LEU A 13 4.90 8.50 14.12
N GLY A 14 3.92 8.44 15.00
CA GLY A 14 3.23 9.65 15.49
C GLY A 14 2.36 10.29 14.42
N VAL A 15 1.83 9.50 13.49
CA VAL A 15 0.95 9.97 12.42
C VAL A 15 -0.49 9.69 12.82
N ASP A 16 -1.33 10.72 12.79
CA ASP A 16 -2.75 10.60 13.08
C ASP A 16 -3.50 10.15 11.82
N ILE A 17 -4.52 9.34 12.02
CA ILE A 17 -5.39 8.89 10.93
C ILE A 17 -6.78 9.45 11.18
N ILE A 18 -7.34 10.12 10.17
CA ILE A 18 -8.73 10.58 10.20
C ILE A 18 -9.45 10.08 8.96
N TRP A 19 -10.76 9.93 9.07
CA TRP A 19 -11.61 9.50 7.97
C TRP A 19 -12.46 10.67 7.53
N GLY A 20 -12.54 10.86 6.21
CA GLY A 20 -13.28 11.98 5.65
C GLY A 20 -13.13 12.06 4.15
N THR A 21 -12.92 13.26 3.64
CA THR A 21 -12.74 13.53 2.21
C THR A 21 -11.32 14.05 1.99
N PRO A 22 -10.40 13.20 1.54
CA PRO A 22 -8.99 13.61 1.37
C PRO A 22 -8.76 14.59 0.21
N GLY A 23 -9.67 14.60 -0.75
CA GLY A 23 -9.60 15.44 -1.93
C GLY A 23 -10.41 14.82 -3.04
N HIS A 24 -10.72 15.61 -4.08
CA HIS A 24 -11.52 15.12 -5.18
C HIS A 24 -10.80 13.96 -5.89
N GLY A 25 -11.46 12.80 -5.98
CA GLY A 25 -10.93 11.62 -6.63
C GLY A 25 -9.81 10.91 -5.86
N MET A 26 -9.46 11.37 -4.66
CA MET A 26 -8.40 10.76 -3.86
C MET A 26 -8.99 9.77 -2.86
N LEU A 27 -8.27 8.67 -2.61
CA LEU A 27 -8.65 7.69 -1.60
C LEU A 27 -7.95 7.95 -0.28
N GLY A 28 -6.80 8.60 -0.31
CA GLY A 28 -6.06 8.98 0.88
C GLY A 28 -5.14 10.16 0.59
N ARG A 29 -4.72 10.83 1.65
CA ARG A 29 -3.79 11.94 1.53
C ARG A 29 -3.00 12.10 2.81
N TYR A 30 -1.69 12.27 2.69
CA TYR A 30 -0.83 12.60 3.81
C TYR A 30 -0.54 14.11 3.82
N ASP A 31 -0.71 14.75 4.98
CA ASP A 31 -0.32 16.13 5.20
C ASP A 31 0.86 16.15 6.17
N HIS A 32 2.02 16.58 5.68
CA HIS A 32 3.26 16.54 6.46
C HIS A 32 3.25 17.58 7.58
N ALA A 33 2.66 18.74 7.35
CA ALA A 33 2.63 19.81 8.35
C ALA A 33 1.90 19.40 9.63
N SER A 34 0.79 18.68 9.48
CA SER A 34 -0.01 18.18 10.61
C SER A 34 0.31 16.74 10.97
N ARG A 35 1.13 16.05 10.17
CA ARG A 35 1.43 14.62 10.29
C ARG A 35 0.15 13.79 10.39
N THR A 36 -0.76 14.05 9.47
CA THR A 36 -2.07 13.42 9.45
C THR A 36 -2.34 12.78 8.10
N ILE A 37 -2.86 11.55 8.13
CA ILE A 37 -3.36 10.87 6.95
C ILE A 37 -4.89 10.93 6.99
N THR A 38 -5.49 11.45 5.93
CA THR A 38 -6.94 11.42 5.74
C THR A 38 -7.26 10.27 4.81
N LEU A 39 -8.13 9.37 5.25
CA LEU A 39 -8.61 8.24 4.45
C LEU A 39 -10.06 8.49 4.06
N ARG A 40 -10.43 8.14 2.83
CA ARG A 40 -11.81 8.26 2.38
C ARG A 40 -12.70 7.30 3.16
N GLU A 41 -13.83 7.81 3.63
CA GLU A 41 -14.81 6.99 4.33
C GLU A 41 -15.43 5.95 3.41
N GLY A 42 -15.79 4.80 3.97
CA GLY A 42 -16.55 3.78 3.26
C GLY A 42 -15.75 2.81 2.42
N MET A 43 -14.42 2.88 2.46
CA MET A 43 -13.59 1.89 1.78
C MET A 43 -13.70 0.52 2.45
N ARG A 44 -13.58 -0.55 1.67
CA ARG A 44 -13.46 -1.88 2.23
C ARG A 44 -12.13 -2.00 2.97
N ALA A 45 -12.09 -2.88 3.97
CA ALA A 45 -10.93 -3.01 4.86
C ALA A 45 -9.63 -3.24 4.09
N ARG A 46 -9.66 -4.10 3.08
CA ARG A 46 -8.47 -4.40 2.26
C ARG A 46 -7.98 -3.18 1.49
N GLN A 47 -8.90 -2.42 0.91
CA GLN A 47 -8.57 -1.20 0.19
C GLN A 47 -8.01 -0.14 1.14
N GLU A 48 -8.66 0.07 2.28
CA GLU A 48 -8.22 1.03 3.27
C GLU A 48 -6.80 0.70 3.76
N ARG A 49 -6.56 -0.57 4.07
CA ARG A 49 -5.25 -1.04 4.50
C ARG A 49 -4.18 -0.74 3.46
N SER A 50 -4.48 -0.97 2.19
CA SER A 50 -3.55 -0.74 1.08
C SER A 50 -3.30 0.76 0.86
N VAL A 51 -4.34 1.57 0.92
CA VAL A 51 -4.22 3.03 0.78
C VAL A 51 -3.41 3.60 1.94
N LEU A 52 -3.70 3.16 3.16
CA LEU A 52 -2.94 3.62 4.34
C LEU A 52 -1.46 3.28 4.21
N ALA A 53 -1.13 2.08 3.77
CA ALA A 53 0.27 1.69 3.58
C ALA A 53 0.98 2.60 2.58
N HIS A 54 0.29 2.98 1.50
CA HIS A 54 0.82 3.92 0.51
C HIS A 54 1.09 5.30 1.14
N GLU A 55 0.11 5.83 1.88
CA GLU A 55 0.27 7.14 2.51
C GLU A 55 1.37 7.14 3.58
N LEU A 56 1.57 6.01 4.26
CA LEU A 56 2.66 5.90 5.23
C LEU A 56 4.04 5.96 4.59
N VAL A 57 4.19 5.53 3.35
CA VAL A 57 5.46 5.73 2.63
C VAL A 57 5.73 7.23 2.47
N HIS A 58 4.71 8.00 2.10
CA HIS A 58 4.85 9.47 2.05
C HIS A 58 5.23 10.04 3.41
N ALA A 59 4.64 9.54 4.48
CA ALA A 59 4.94 10.00 5.83
C ALA A 59 6.40 9.72 6.21
N VAL A 60 6.89 8.51 5.93
CA VAL A 60 8.28 8.13 6.22
C VAL A 60 9.26 8.99 5.43
N ARG A 61 8.92 9.31 4.18
CA ARG A 61 9.76 10.15 3.32
C ARG A 61 9.67 11.63 3.65
N GLY A 62 8.62 12.07 4.38
CA GLY A 62 8.36 13.47 4.63
C GLY A 62 7.88 14.20 3.37
N ASP A 63 7.19 13.49 2.48
CA ASP A 63 6.74 14.05 1.22
C ASP A 63 5.63 15.07 1.39
N GLU A 64 5.71 16.15 0.62
CA GLU A 64 4.62 17.11 0.51
C GLU A 64 4.00 17.00 -0.89
N HIS A 65 2.69 17.20 -0.94
CA HIS A 65 1.90 16.95 -2.15
C HIS A 65 1.81 18.13 -3.09
N ASP A 66 2.77 19.01 -3.15
CA ASP A 66 2.64 20.18 -4.01
C ASP A 66 3.79 20.34 -4.98
N ALA A 67 3.48 20.92 -6.11
CA ALA A 67 4.37 21.62 -7.04
C ALA A 67 5.37 20.78 -7.84
N TRP A 68 5.23 19.46 -7.92
CA TRP A 68 6.08 18.66 -8.79
C TRP A 68 5.44 18.57 -10.20
N ASP A 69 6.27 18.45 -11.23
CA ASP A 69 5.71 18.16 -12.55
C ASP A 69 5.07 16.77 -12.56
N ALA A 70 4.13 16.54 -13.49
CA ALA A 70 3.34 15.33 -13.52
C ALA A 70 4.19 14.06 -13.65
N SER A 71 5.27 14.13 -14.41
CA SER A 71 6.16 12.99 -14.64
C SER A 71 6.89 12.58 -13.35
N TYR A 72 7.41 13.56 -12.61
CA TYR A 72 8.08 13.32 -11.34
C TYR A 72 7.09 12.74 -10.32
N SER A 73 5.90 13.33 -10.23
CA SER A 73 4.87 12.86 -9.30
C SER A 73 4.44 11.44 -9.60
N ALA A 74 4.28 11.08 -10.88
CA ALA A 74 3.90 9.74 -11.26
C ALA A 74 4.96 8.71 -10.85
N ARG A 75 6.25 9.04 -11.06
CA ARG A 75 7.33 8.13 -10.65
C ARG A 75 7.39 7.97 -9.13
N ARG A 76 7.19 9.06 -8.41
CA ARG A 76 7.19 9.02 -6.94
C ARG A 76 6.03 8.18 -6.44
N GLU A 77 4.86 8.33 -7.03
CA GLU A 77 3.68 7.55 -6.64
C GLU A 77 3.88 6.06 -6.93
N ARG A 78 4.47 5.70 -8.07
CA ARG A 78 4.79 4.29 -8.37
C ARG A 78 5.80 3.72 -7.38
N SER A 79 6.78 4.51 -6.99
CA SER A 79 7.77 4.10 -5.98
C SER A 79 7.10 3.89 -4.63
N CYS A 80 6.16 4.75 -4.24
CA CYS A 80 5.40 4.60 -3.02
C CYS A 80 4.53 3.34 -3.05
N ASP A 81 3.88 3.06 -4.17
CA ASP A 81 3.09 1.85 -4.34
C ASP A 81 3.94 0.60 -4.17
N LEU A 82 5.12 0.58 -4.76
CA LEU A 82 6.01 -0.59 -4.63
C LEU A 82 6.46 -0.78 -3.18
N LEU A 83 6.86 0.29 -2.52
CA LEU A 83 7.29 0.19 -1.12
C LEU A 83 6.13 -0.21 -0.21
N ALA A 84 4.93 0.30 -0.46
CA ALA A 84 3.74 -0.10 0.28
C ALA A 84 3.46 -1.59 0.08
N ALA A 85 3.54 -2.06 -1.16
CA ALA A 85 3.34 -3.48 -1.47
C ALA A 85 4.39 -4.35 -0.78
N GLU A 86 5.65 -3.91 -0.78
CA GLU A 86 6.73 -4.64 -0.11
C GLU A 86 6.53 -4.69 1.40
N ASN A 87 5.99 -3.64 2.00
CA ASN A 87 5.66 -3.66 3.41
C ASN A 87 4.51 -4.61 3.73
N LEU A 88 3.49 -4.66 2.87
CA LEU A 88 2.27 -5.43 3.11
C LEU A 88 2.42 -6.91 2.79
N ILE A 89 3.26 -7.27 1.83
CA ILE A 89 3.33 -8.63 1.30
C ILE A 89 4.58 -9.32 1.82
N ASP A 90 4.37 -10.38 2.60
CA ASP A 90 5.43 -11.27 3.03
C ASP A 90 5.69 -12.29 1.92
N PRO A 91 6.94 -12.44 1.43
CA PRO A 91 7.25 -13.38 0.36
C PRO A 91 6.87 -14.83 0.69
N GLU A 92 6.98 -15.25 1.95
CA GLU A 92 6.60 -16.60 2.35
C GLU A 92 5.10 -16.80 2.27
N ASP A 93 4.33 -15.81 2.71
CA ASP A 93 2.87 -15.85 2.61
C ASP A 93 2.45 -15.92 1.15
N LEU A 94 3.10 -15.16 0.29
CA LEU A 94 2.82 -15.18 -1.15
C LEU A 94 3.11 -16.56 -1.75
N ARG A 95 4.23 -17.19 -1.40
CA ARG A 95 4.55 -18.52 -1.89
C ARG A 95 3.51 -19.55 -1.46
N ARG A 96 3.10 -19.50 -0.20
CA ARG A 96 2.08 -20.42 0.31
C ARG A 96 0.75 -20.22 -0.40
N ALA A 97 0.34 -18.96 -0.56
CA ALA A 97 -0.93 -18.67 -1.26
C ALA A 97 -0.87 -19.09 -2.72
N ALA A 98 0.24 -18.85 -3.39
CA ALA A 98 0.41 -19.22 -4.81
C ALA A 98 0.37 -20.74 -5.02
N ALA A 99 0.78 -21.53 -4.03
CA ALA A 99 0.68 -22.99 -4.10
C ALA A 99 -0.79 -23.45 -4.11
N PHE A 100 -1.66 -22.74 -3.41
CA PHE A 100 -3.10 -23.05 -3.37
C PHE A 100 -3.88 -22.44 -4.56
N TYR A 101 -3.46 -21.28 -5.01
CA TYR A 101 -4.18 -20.49 -6.02
C TYR A 101 -3.25 -20.09 -7.17
N PRO A 102 -2.70 -21.07 -7.90
CA PRO A 102 -1.81 -20.74 -9.02
C PRO A 102 -2.55 -19.94 -10.08
N ASP A 103 -1.95 -18.89 -10.58
CA ASP A 103 -2.49 -18.04 -11.65
C ASP A 103 -3.87 -17.43 -11.34
N ASN A 104 -4.18 -17.27 -10.05
CA ASN A 104 -5.46 -16.69 -9.63
C ASN A 104 -5.18 -15.39 -8.85
N LEU A 105 -5.03 -14.29 -9.58
CA LEU A 105 -4.70 -13.00 -9.00
C LEU A 105 -5.72 -12.53 -7.95
N PRO A 106 -7.03 -12.59 -8.19
CA PRO A 106 -8.00 -12.19 -7.18
C PRO A 106 -7.89 -12.99 -5.88
N ALA A 107 -7.70 -14.30 -5.97
CA ALA A 107 -7.57 -15.15 -4.78
C ALA A 107 -6.29 -14.84 -4.01
N LEU A 108 -5.18 -14.61 -4.72
CA LEU A 108 -3.92 -14.25 -4.08
C LEU A 108 -4.04 -12.91 -3.34
N ALA A 109 -4.64 -11.92 -3.98
CA ALA A 109 -4.84 -10.61 -3.35
C ALA A 109 -5.70 -10.72 -2.10
N TYR A 110 -6.77 -11.52 -2.17
CA TYR A 110 -7.63 -11.76 -1.03
C TYR A 110 -6.88 -12.40 0.13
N GLU A 111 -6.11 -13.45 -0.16
CA GLU A 111 -5.34 -14.16 0.88
C GLU A 111 -4.28 -13.26 1.52
N LEU A 112 -3.66 -12.39 0.74
CA LEU A 112 -2.63 -11.49 1.22
C LEU A 112 -3.18 -10.19 1.80
N ASP A 113 -4.49 -10.01 1.71
CA ASP A 113 -5.19 -8.83 2.23
C ASP A 113 -4.66 -7.52 1.63
N VAL A 114 -4.44 -7.53 0.34
CA VAL A 114 -4.01 -6.36 -0.44
C VAL A 114 -4.91 -6.20 -1.66
N THR A 115 -4.86 -5.02 -2.28
CA THR A 115 -5.56 -4.82 -3.54
C THR A 115 -4.83 -5.57 -4.66
N GLU A 116 -5.57 -5.92 -5.70
CA GLU A 116 -4.97 -6.56 -6.87
C GLU A 116 -3.93 -5.65 -7.52
N GLU A 117 -4.17 -4.34 -7.51
CA GLU A 117 -3.26 -3.36 -8.07
C GLU A 117 -1.89 -3.41 -7.40
N LEU A 118 -1.86 -3.42 -6.06
CA LEU A 118 -0.59 -3.52 -5.34
C LEU A 118 0.08 -4.87 -5.54
N LEU A 119 -0.70 -5.94 -5.63
CA LEU A 119 -0.13 -7.25 -5.89
C LEU A 119 0.54 -7.30 -7.26
N VAL A 120 -0.08 -6.72 -8.29
CA VAL A 120 0.51 -6.65 -9.64
C VAL A 120 1.83 -5.88 -9.60
N ILE A 121 1.86 -4.74 -8.92
CA ILE A 121 3.08 -3.94 -8.77
C ILE A 121 4.18 -4.75 -8.09
N TYR A 122 3.82 -5.47 -7.02
CA TYR A 122 4.76 -6.33 -6.32
C TYR A 122 5.32 -7.43 -7.24
N LEU A 123 4.45 -8.13 -7.95
CA LEU A 123 4.85 -9.24 -8.83
C LEU A 123 5.70 -8.79 -10.01
N ASP A 124 5.46 -7.57 -10.53
CA ASP A 124 6.30 -7.02 -11.57
C ASP A 124 7.75 -6.80 -11.11
N ALA A 125 7.90 -6.41 -9.85
CA ALA A 125 9.24 -6.18 -9.25
C ALA A 125 9.84 -7.47 -8.69
N HIS A 126 9.01 -8.43 -8.28
CA HIS A 126 9.41 -9.68 -7.64
C HIS A 126 8.70 -10.85 -8.30
N PRO A 127 9.02 -11.19 -9.55
CA PRO A 127 8.30 -12.25 -10.23
C PRO A 127 8.53 -13.62 -9.58
N LEU A 128 7.47 -14.42 -9.49
CA LEU A 128 7.56 -15.80 -9.05
C LEU A 128 8.19 -16.64 -10.17
N THR A 129 9.17 -17.44 -9.81
CA THR A 129 9.80 -18.34 -10.76
C THR A 129 9.24 -19.74 -10.62
N VAL A 130 9.41 -20.57 -11.66
CA VAL A 130 8.99 -21.97 -11.62
C VAL A 130 9.67 -22.72 -10.47
N ALA A 131 10.90 -22.36 -10.16
CA ALA A 131 11.66 -23.01 -9.08
C ALA A 131 11.10 -22.68 -7.69
N GLN A 132 10.29 -21.63 -7.59
CA GLN A 132 9.66 -21.19 -6.33
C GLN A 132 8.21 -21.67 -6.22
N ALA A 133 7.70 -22.25 -7.29
CA ALA A 133 6.31 -22.72 -7.31
C ALA A 133 6.15 -24.05 -6.58
#